data_925ffa12a7f0508edb51d1f92403dd06
#
_entry.id   925ffa12a7f0508edb51d1f92403dd06
#
_cell.length_a   1.000
_cell.length_b   1.000
_cell.length_c   1.000
_cell.angle_alpha   90.00
_cell.angle_beta   90.00
_cell.angle_gamma   90.00
#
_symmetry.space_group_name_H-M   'P 1'
#
loop_
_entity.id
_entity.type
_entity.pdbx_description
1 polymer ?
#
loop_
_entity_poly.entity_id
_entity_poly.type
_entity_poly.pdbx_seq_one_letter_code
_entity_poly.pdbx_strand_id
1 'polypeptide(L)'
;MKFQQLSLVAVVTGCAFVLSCAGSESSPTGTGGGPGTAGTTGAAGTTGEAGTSGVAGTTGVAGTTGVAGTTGVAGTTGSAGRGGNGGPAGRGGNGGPAGRGGNGGSSAGTTGSAGTTGAAGSGSGGASPSSGCGKAPPASMRYSIDVSGMTREYILSVPSNYDQNHPYVLIFGWHPLGGSAMQVAGTGNSGYYGLKGTSNNMAILVSPEGLPFNGGTSLGWGNTNGQDIAFLNAMLTKFKSDMCIDQGRIFHTGFSFGGMMSNAVGCAGLGRAVAPMAGNSQVSGCTNGTTPVAYMGFHGVNDSVVAISGGRTARDVFVKRNGCTSTTMPSSPSWCDGLASNYMPCTCVSYQGCMPGYPVTWCEYNADHQAAPNSGSTLWTFFSQF
;
A
#
# COMPACT_ATOMS: atom_id res chain seq x y z
N MET A 1 -13.97 52.00 7.81
CA MET A 1 -14.78 51.18 6.87
C MET A 1 -14.99 49.83 7.52
N LYS A 2 -16.23 49.48 7.81
CA LYS A 2 -16.58 48.20 8.45
C LYS A 2 -16.88 47.18 7.36
N PHE A 3 -16.22 46.05 7.41
CA PHE A 3 -16.61 44.91 6.57
C PHE A 3 -17.46 43.97 7.41
N GLN A 4 -18.64 43.71 6.91
CA GLN A 4 -19.56 42.74 7.52
C GLN A 4 -19.16 41.34 7.11
N GLN A 5 -19.19 40.46 8.08
CA GLN A 5 -19.15 39.03 7.85
C GLN A 5 -20.55 38.52 7.49
N LEU A 6 -20.63 37.81 6.39
CA LEU A 6 -21.83 37.05 6.05
C LEU A 6 -21.64 35.62 6.57
N SER A 7 -22.47 35.26 7.52
CA SER A 7 -22.60 33.87 7.96
C SER A 7 -23.58 33.15 7.03
N LEU A 8 -23.14 32.07 6.44
CA LEU A 8 -24.01 31.20 5.65
C LEU A 8 -24.39 30.01 6.54
N VAL A 9 -25.63 29.98 6.94
CA VAL A 9 -26.22 28.87 7.66
C VAL A 9 -26.82 27.90 6.63
N ALA A 10 -26.29 26.71 6.57
CA ALA A 10 -26.87 25.65 5.77
C ALA A 10 -27.81 24.80 6.65
N VAL A 11 -29.08 24.88 6.32
CA VAL A 11 -30.10 24.04 6.94
C VAL A 11 -30.13 22.69 6.21
N VAL A 12 -29.85 21.65 6.91
CA VAL A 12 -30.01 20.27 6.41
C VAL A 12 -31.37 19.78 6.87
N THR A 13 -32.28 19.69 5.93
CA THR A 13 -33.59 19.10 6.17
C THR A 13 -33.49 17.59 5.89
N GLY A 14 -33.79 16.81 6.89
CA GLY A 14 -33.82 15.38 6.76
C GLY A 14 -35.06 14.89 6.04
N CYS A 15 -34.91 13.91 5.22
CA CYS A 15 -36.00 13.08 4.72
C CYS A 15 -35.70 11.63 5.11
N ALA A 16 -36.50 11.11 5.96
CA ALA A 16 -36.50 9.70 6.26
C ALA A 16 -37.41 9.00 5.27
N PHE A 17 -36.88 8.05 4.55
CA PHE A 17 -37.68 7.09 3.81
C PHE A 17 -37.56 5.72 4.47
N VAL A 18 -38.62 5.28 5.01
CA VAL A 18 -38.78 3.90 5.44
C VAL A 18 -39.33 3.15 4.25
N LEU A 19 -38.62 2.18 3.77
CA LEU A 19 -39.15 1.25 2.81
C LEU A 19 -38.89 -0.16 3.35
N SER A 20 -39.97 -0.75 3.75
CA SER A 20 -40.04 -2.16 4.13
C SER A 20 -40.31 -2.96 2.88
N CYS A 21 -39.44 -3.87 2.58
CA CYS A 21 -39.72 -4.93 1.64
C CYS A 21 -39.17 -6.22 2.21
N ALA A 22 -40.11 -7.05 2.56
CA ALA A 22 -39.79 -8.42 2.87
C ALA A 22 -39.58 -9.16 1.54
N GLY A 23 -38.47 -9.79 1.44
CA GLY A 23 -38.18 -10.64 0.31
C GLY A 23 -37.49 -11.87 0.82
N SER A 24 -38.06 -12.96 0.48
CA SER A 24 -37.74 -14.31 0.93
C SER A 24 -36.27 -14.66 0.68
N GLU A 25 -35.73 -15.25 1.68
CA GLU A 25 -34.43 -15.84 1.59
C GLU A 25 -34.50 -17.09 0.74
N SER A 26 -33.75 -17.14 -0.23
CA SER A 26 -33.32 -18.38 -0.82
C SER A 26 -31.82 -18.46 -0.68
N SER A 27 -31.43 -19.20 0.26
CA SER A 27 -30.00 -19.53 0.38
C SER A 27 -29.67 -20.47 -0.76
N PRO A 28 -28.77 -20.12 -1.57
CA PRO A 28 -28.24 -21.10 -2.48
C PRO A 28 -27.29 -21.96 -1.68
N THR A 29 -27.72 -23.12 -1.44
CA THR A 29 -26.76 -24.08 -0.90
C THR A 29 -25.83 -24.38 -2.01
N GLY A 30 -24.74 -23.81 -1.92
CA GLY A 30 -23.76 -24.12 -2.91
C GLY A 30 -23.23 -25.45 -2.58
N THR A 31 -23.58 -26.37 -3.32
CA THR A 31 -23.00 -27.65 -3.15
C THR A 31 -21.61 -27.51 -3.58
N GLY A 32 -20.85 -28.00 -2.81
CA GLY A 32 -19.51 -27.92 -3.13
C GLY A 32 -19.30 -28.48 -4.44
N GLY A 33 -18.54 -27.98 -5.09
CA GLY A 33 -18.38 -28.36 -6.35
C GLY A 33 -17.95 -29.70 -6.54
N GLY A 34 -18.28 -30.23 -7.44
CA GLY A 34 -17.86 -31.52 -7.75
C GLY A 34 -16.44 -31.42 -8.10
N PRO A 35 -16.03 -32.54 -8.35
CA PRO A 35 -14.69 -32.63 -8.60
C PRO A 35 -14.29 -31.81 -9.73
N GLY A 36 -13.93 -31.43 -10.10
CA GLY A 36 -13.62 -30.78 -11.13
C GLY A 36 -13.40 -29.45 -10.94
N THR A 37 -13.91 -28.94 -10.37
CA THR A 37 -13.84 -27.68 -10.36
C THR A 37 -12.80 -27.20 -9.64
N ALA A 38 -12.44 -27.63 -8.77
CA ALA A 38 -11.58 -27.12 -8.12
C ALA A 38 -10.63 -26.66 -8.84
N GLY A 39 -10.42 -26.72 -9.06
CA GLY A 39 -9.55 -26.33 -9.73
C GLY A 39 -9.81 -25.63 -10.67
N THR A 40 -10.58 -25.84 -11.04
CA THR A 40 -10.80 -25.34 -12.11
C THR A 40 -10.28 -24.13 -12.06
N THR A 41 -10.42 -23.59 -12.08
CA THR A 41 -10.02 -22.43 -12.27
C THR A 41 -9.47 -21.97 -11.24
N GLY A 42 -9.49 -22.11 -10.70
CA GLY A 42 -9.06 -21.70 -9.85
C GLY A 42 -8.50 -21.52 -9.08
N ALA A 43 -8.71 -21.48 -8.90
CA ALA A 43 -8.37 -21.27 -8.13
C ALA A 43 -7.92 -22.12 -7.36
N ALA A 44 -7.33 -22.30 -7.19
CA ALA A 44 -6.82 -23.11 -6.59
C ALA A 44 -7.25 -23.20 -5.53
N GLY A 45 -7.38 -22.91 -5.20
CA GLY A 45 -7.74 -23.21 -4.20
C GLY A 45 -8.75 -23.10 -3.64
N THR A 46 -9.21 -22.63 -3.86
CA THR A 46 -10.27 -22.45 -3.31
C THR A 46 -10.56 -23.57 -2.78
N THR A 47 -10.66 -24.10 -2.64
CA THR A 47 -11.17 -25.05 -2.11
C THR A 47 -11.06 -26.07 -2.79
N GLY A 48 -11.34 -26.20 -3.13
CA GLY A 48 -11.37 -27.20 -3.71
C GLY A 48 -10.42 -27.51 -4.28
N GLU A 49 -9.97 -27.28 -4.54
CA GLU A 49 -9.38 -27.62 -5.14
C GLU A 49 -8.49 -28.24 -4.83
N ALA A 50 -7.97 -28.05 -4.39
CA ALA A 50 -7.12 -28.61 -4.19
C ALA A 50 -7.40 -29.68 -3.99
N GLY A 51 -7.60 -29.88 -3.89
CA GLY A 51 -7.87 -30.92 -3.61
C GLY A 51 -8.48 -31.82 -3.89
N THR A 52 -8.97 -31.94 -4.11
CA THR A 52 -9.78 -32.81 -4.35
C THR A 52 -9.33 -33.51 -5.39
N SER A 53 -9.41 -33.97 -5.78
CA SER A 53 -9.14 -34.61 -6.82
C SER A 53 -8.95 -33.91 -7.86
N GLY A 54 -9.04 -33.53 -8.18
CA GLY A 54 -8.93 -32.92 -9.22
C GLY A 54 -7.96 -32.32 -9.49
N VAL A 55 -7.40 -32.10 -9.35
CA VAL A 55 -6.72 -31.55 -9.75
C VAL A 55 -5.88 -30.98 -9.32
N ALA A 56 -5.48 -30.84 -8.74
CA ALA A 56 -4.73 -30.48 -8.53
C ALA A 56 -4.45 -30.00 -9.10
N GLY A 57 -5.02 -29.79 -9.40
CA GLY A 57 -5.01 -29.65 -10.04
C GLY A 57 -4.96 -29.72 -11.05
N THR A 58 -5.08 -29.95 -11.42
CA THR A 58 -5.07 -30.36 -12.45
C THR A 58 -4.67 -29.51 -13.27
N THR A 59 -4.92 -29.07 -13.35
CA THR A 59 -4.70 -28.32 -14.11
C THR A 59 -4.60 -27.23 -13.47
N GLY A 60 -4.76 -27.19 -12.91
CA GLY A 60 -4.78 -26.31 -12.34
C GLY A 60 -3.78 -25.85 -11.91
N VAL A 61 -3.23 -25.94 -11.53
CA VAL A 61 -2.43 -25.58 -11.14
C VAL A 61 -2.10 -25.83 -9.99
N ALA A 62 -1.95 -25.96 -9.42
CA ALA A 62 -1.58 -26.31 -8.50
C ALA A 62 -1.88 -26.19 -7.64
N GLY A 63 -2.26 -25.85 -7.42
CA GLY A 63 -2.61 -25.89 -6.91
C GLY A 63 -2.53 -25.48 -6.37
N THR A 64 -2.47 -24.95 -6.31
CA THR A 64 -2.61 -24.75 -6.06
C THR A 64 -2.79 -25.20 -5.65
N THR A 65 -3.24 -25.43 -5.73
CA THR A 65 -3.58 -26.11 -5.81
C THR A 65 -3.69 -26.68 -6.42
N GLY A 66 -3.84 -26.56 -6.69
CA GLY A 66 -4.06 -27.13 -7.52
C GLY A 66 -3.26 -27.38 -7.97
N VAL A 67 -2.59 -27.56 -7.69
CA VAL A 67 -1.95 -27.92 -8.08
C VAL A 67 -1.26 -28.45 -8.00
N ALA A 68 -0.89 -28.55 -7.74
CA ALA A 68 -0.25 -29.13 -7.77
C ALA A 68 -0.38 -30.02 -8.01
N GLY A 69 -0.85 -30.14 -8.26
CA GLY A 69 -1.06 -30.96 -8.69
C GLY A 69 -1.11 -31.78 -9.28
N THR A 70 -1.26 -32.16 -9.79
CA THR A 70 -1.39 -33.02 -10.40
C THR A 70 -1.01 -33.23 -11.46
N THR A 71 -1.24 -33.18 -11.94
CA THR A 71 -0.97 -33.24 -12.85
C THR A 71 -0.52 -32.34 -12.90
N GLY A 72 -0.65 -31.99 -12.54
CA GLY A 72 -0.34 -31.48 -12.54
C GLY A 72 0.57 -31.10 -12.38
N VAL A 73 1.10 -31.10 -12.47
CA VAL A 73 1.95 -30.84 -12.41
C VAL A 73 2.61 -30.70 -11.58
N ALA A 74 2.69 -30.67 -11.12
CA ALA A 74 3.25 -30.56 -10.52
C ALA A 74 3.49 -30.06 -10.23
N GLY A 75 3.11 -29.88 -10.38
CA GLY A 75 3.21 -29.57 -10.37
C GLY A 75 3.72 -29.17 -10.87
N THR A 76 3.76 -29.28 -11.55
CA THR A 76 4.26 -29.06 -12.18
C THR A 76 4.41 -28.34 -12.56
N THR A 77 4.03 -28.41 -12.59
CA THR A 77 3.91 -27.80 -12.60
C THR A 77 3.75 -27.64 -11.63
N GLY A 78 3.45 -27.83 -11.14
CA GLY A 78 3.27 -27.86 -10.16
C GLY A 78 3.99 -27.85 -9.38
N SER A 79 4.36 -27.85 -9.41
CA SER A 79 4.88 -28.02 -8.82
C SER A 79 5.07 -28.57 -8.08
N ALA A 80 5.10 -28.50 -7.95
CA ALA A 80 5.25 -29.01 -7.36
C ALA A 80 5.13 -29.35 -6.60
N GLY A 81 4.97 -29.09 -6.45
CA GLY A 81 4.79 -29.51 -5.80
C GLY A 81 4.66 -29.93 -4.93
N ARG A 82 4.83 -29.89 -4.41
CA ARG A 82 4.53 -30.39 -3.51
C ARG A 82 3.51 -30.91 -3.61
N GLY A 83 3.20 -30.72 -4.27
CA GLY A 83 2.28 -31.36 -4.53
C GLY A 83 1.98 -31.97 -3.89
N GLY A 84 2.17 -31.85 -3.79
CA GLY A 84 1.91 -32.56 -3.31
C GLY A 84 2.06 -33.23 -2.50
N ASN A 85 2.17 -33.28 -2.06
CA ASN A 85 2.25 -34.10 -1.31
C ASN A 85 2.50 -34.99 -1.85
N GLY A 86 2.38 -34.80 -2.59
CA GLY A 86 2.64 -35.69 -3.24
C GLY A 86 3.66 -35.99 -2.77
N GLY A 87 3.80 -35.77 -2.15
CA GLY A 87 4.62 -36.15 -1.56
C GLY A 87 5.64 -36.79 -2.04
N PRO A 88 5.66 -37.62 -1.93
CA PRO A 88 6.65 -38.30 -2.27
C PRO A 88 7.29 -37.77 -3.29
N ALA A 89 6.78 -37.09 -3.71
CA ALA A 89 7.30 -36.63 -4.72
C ALA A 89 8.62 -36.40 -4.43
N GLY A 90 8.73 -35.91 -3.70
CA GLY A 90 9.97 -35.61 -3.48
C GLY A 90 10.73 -36.73 -3.55
N ARG A 91 10.33 -37.61 -3.20
CA ARG A 91 11.01 -38.59 -3.17
C ARG A 91 11.44 -38.91 -4.35
N GLY A 92 10.88 -38.71 -5.03
CA GLY A 92 11.21 -39.13 -6.19
C GLY A 92 12.50 -39.03 -6.26
N GLY A 93 12.73 -38.39 -5.78
CA GLY A 93 13.93 -38.27 -5.93
C GLY A 93 14.56 -39.45 -5.84
N ASN A 94 14.24 -40.16 -5.34
CA ASN A 94 14.85 -41.16 -5.25
C ASN A 94 15.54 -41.51 -6.31
N GLY A 95 15.50 -41.00 -6.98
CA GLY A 95 16.13 -41.35 -8.07
C GLY A 95 17.45 -41.52 -7.71
N GLY A 96 17.65 -41.46 -6.95
CA GLY A 96 18.80 -41.84 -6.73
C GLY A 96 19.85 -41.12 -7.08
N PRO A 97 20.65 -41.64 -7.24
CA PRO A 97 21.85 -41.09 -7.41
C PRO A 97 21.79 -39.98 -8.15
N ALA A 98 20.97 -40.01 -8.72
CA ALA A 98 20.89 -39.00 -9.44
C ALA A 98 21.30 -37.87 -8.83
N GLY A 99 21.03 -37.81 -7.97
CA GLY A 99 21.27 -36.64 -7.43
C GLY A 99 22.52 -36.12 -7.77
N ARG A 100 23.27 -36.83 -8.01
CA ARG A 100 24.36 -36.29 -8.20
C ARG A 100 24.34 -35.41 -9.22
N GLY A 101 23.76 -35.59 -9.98
CA GLY A 101 23.88 -34.76 -10.99
C GLY A 101 23.82 -33.45 -10.69
N GLY A 102 23.59 -33.31 -9.86
CA GLY A 102 23.35 -32.06 -9.63
C GLY A 102 24.17 -31.05 -10.08
N ASN A 103 25.18 -31.29 -10.29
CA ASN A 103 25.84 -30.23 -10.57
C ASN A 103 25.42 -29.49 -11.61
N GLY A 104 24.83 -29.98 -12.28
CA GLY A 104 24.56 -29.21 -13.34
C GLY A 104 23.74 -28.13 -13.10
N GLY A 105 23.11 -28.24 -12.40
CA GLY A 105 22.15 -27.31 -12.36
C GLY A 105 22.48 -26.01 -12.35
N SER A 106 23.42 -25.85 -12.31
CA SER A 106 23.67 -24.61 -12.14
C SER A 106 23.00 -23.65 -12.84
N SER A 107 22.95 -23.75 -13.87
CA SER A 107 22.56 -22.62 -14.50
C SER A 107 21.24 -22.35 -14.51
N ALA A 108 20.67 -23.24 -14.35
CA ALA A 108 19.41 -22.95 -14.60
C ALA A 108 18.89 -21.90 -13.85
N GLY A 109 18.94 -21.89 -12.97
CA GLY A 109 18.14 -21.09 -12.33
C GLY A 109 18.00 -19.80 -12.65
N THR A 110 18.63 -19.44 -13.36
CA THR A 110 18.62 -18.13 -13.49
C THR A 110 17.47 -17.56 -13.87
N THR A 111 16.83 -18.12 -14.53
CA THR A 111 15.89 -17.37 -15.07
C THR A 111 14.77 -17.16 -14.35
N GLY A 112 14.59 -17.74 -13.52
CA GLY A 112 13.33 -17.54 -13.02
C GLY A 112 13.36 -16.34 -12.27
N SER A 113 13.13 -15.48 -12.76
CA SER A 113 12.82 -14.40 -12.02
C SER A 113 11.64 -14.75 -11.41
N ALA A 114 11.76 -15.47 -10.58
CA ALA A 114 10.64 -15.75 -9.87
C ALA A 114 10.19 -14.47 -9.37
N GLY A 115 9.09 -14.33 -9.45
CA GLY A 115 8.56 -13.25 -8.83
C GLY A 115 9.01 -13.37 -7.43
N THR A 116 9.86 -12.65 -7.14
CA THR A 116 10.18 -12.52 -5.84
C THR A 116 8.97 -11.98 -5.29
N THR A 117 8.28 -12.78 -4.82
CA THR A 117 7.40 -12.32 -3.83
C THR A 117 8.34 -11.69 -2.90
N GLY A 118 8.20 -10.49 -2.75
CA GLY A 118 9.12 -9.82 -1.91
C GLY A 118 9.11 -10.50 -0.60
N ALA A 119 10.11 -11.21 -0.37
CA ALA A 119 10.35 -11.62 0.96
C ALA A 119 10.59 -10.34 1.69
N ALA A 120 9.77 -10.08 2.61
CA ALA A 120 10.05 -8.99 3.48
C ALA A 120 11.33 -9.35 4.16
N GLY A 121 12.37 -8.87 3.62
CA GLY A 121 13.63 -9.01 4.26
C GLY A 121 13.65 -8.11 5.47
N SER A 122 13.71 -8.67 6.58
CA SER A 122 14.04 -7.92 7.76
C SER A 122 15.52 -7.66 7.74
N GLY A 123 15.89 -6.47 7.70
CA GLY A 123 17.26 -6.07 7.82
C GLY A 123 17.87 -5.75 6.50
N SER A 124 18.80 -4.95 6.48
CA SER A 124 19.56 -4.41 5.37
C SER A 124 19.65 -5.30 4.14
N GLY A 125 18.55 -5.53 3.53
CA GLY A 125 18.54 -6.13 2.21
C GLY A 125 19.10 -5.09 1.26
N GLY A 126 19.99 -5.49 0.43
CA GLY A 126 20.52 -4.59 -0.57
C GLY A 126 19.40 -3.98 -1.37
N ALA A 127 19.62 -2.82 -1.91
CA ALA A 127 18.66 -2.13 -2.75
C ALA A 127 18.19 -3.04 -3.87
N SER A 128 16.91 -2.93 -4.21
CA SER A 128 16.29 -3.68 -5.29
C SER A 128 16.11 -2.72 -6.50
N PRO A 129 17.13 -2.55 -7.31
CA PRO A 129 17.08 -1.57 -8.38
C PRO A 129 16.06 -1.92 -9.45
N SER A 130 15.40 -0.89 -9.95
CA SER A 130 14.45 -1.03 -11.05
C SER A 130 15.16 -1.12 -12.40
N SER A 131 14.40 -1.51 -13.43
CA SER A 131 14.92 -1.60 -14.80
C SER A 131 15.25 -0.24 -15.41
N GLY A 132 14.87 0.83 -14.76
CA GLY A 132 15.20 2.19 -15.17
C GLY A 132 16.60 2.65 -14.77
N CYS A 133 17.33 1.86 -14.00
CA CYS A 133 18.71 2.21 -13.66
C CYS A 133 19.58 2.23 -14.91
N GLY A 134 20.46 3.20 -14.95
CA GLY A 134 21.28 3.49 -16.12
C GLY A 134 20.63 4.49 -17.07
N LYS A 135 19.42 4.93 -16.84
CA LYS A 135 18.74 5.89 -17.70
C LYS A 135 18.77 7.29 -17.09
N ALA A 136 18.86 8.28 -17.99
CA ALA A 136 18.72 9.67 -17.58
C ALA A 136 17.28 9.91 -17.05
N PRO A 137 17.11 10.71 -16.01
CA PRO A 137 15.81 10.95 -15.44
C PRO A 137 14.96 11.88 -16.33
N PRO A 138 13.66 11.77 -16.27
CA PRO A 138 12.79 12.80 -16.82
C PRO A 138 12.92 14.10 -16.01
N ALA A 139 12.52 15.20 -16.60
CA ALA A 139 12.55 16.49 -15.93
C ALA A 139 11.58 16.54 -14.73
N SER A 140 11.90 17.41 -13.78
CA SER A 140 10.98 17.69 -12.67
C SER A 140 9.87 18.61 -13.15
N MET A 141 8.67 18.09 -13.41
CA MET A 141 7.54 18.86 -13.92
C MET A 141 6.21 18.10 -13.78
N ARG A 142 5.14 18.69 -14.30
CA ARG A 142 3.85 18.02 -14.40
C ARG A 142 3.83 17.11 -15.63
N TYR A 143 3.27 15.94 -15.46
CA TYR A 143 3.09 14.92 -16.49
C TYR A 143 1.67 14.41 -16.52
N SER A 144 1.29 13.84 -17.64
CA SER A 144 0.06 13.06 -17.77
C SER A 144 0.37 11.62 -18.14
N ILE A 145 -0.56 10.75 -17.81
CA ILE A 145 -0.49 9.33 -18.12
C ILE A 145 -1.90 8.81 -18.37
N ASP A 146 -2.06 7.95 -19.35
CA ASP A 146 -3.34 7.29 -19.59
C ASP A 146 -3.49 6.11 -18.64
N VAL A 147 -4.67 6.03 -18.05
CA VAL A 147 -5.05 4.93 -17.17
C VAL A 147 -6.42 4.42 -17.62
N SER A 148 -6.41 3.36 -18.39
CA SER A 148 -7.65 2.76 -18.91
C SER A 148 -8.53 3.74 -19.70
N GLY A 149 -7.92 4.56 -20.51
CA GLY A 149 -8.62 5.53 -21.34
C GLY A 149 -8.94 6.85 -20.63
N MET A 150 -8.47 7.03 -19.42
CA MET A 150 -8.63 8.27 -18.67
C MET A 150 -7.27 8.93 -18.47
N THR A 151 -7.13 10.17 -18.88
CA THR A 151 -5.92 10.93 -18.62
C THR A 151 -5.84 11.32 -17.15
N ARG A 152 -4.76 10.96 -16.49
CA ARG A 152 -4.44 11.33 -15.11
C ARG A 152 -3.15 12.13 -15.09
N GLU A 153 -3.02 13.01 -14.11
CA GLU A 153 -1.84 13.87 -14.00
C GLU A 153 -1.10 13.70 -12.70
N TYR A 154 0.18 14.00 -12.69
CA TYR A 154 1.01 14.03 -11.49
C TYR A 154 2.15 15.04 -11.67
N ILE A 155 2.71 15.50 -10.55
CA ILE A 155 3.95 16.28 -10.54
C ILE A 155 5.06 15.38 -10.05
N LEU A 156 6.15 15.34 -10.81
CA LEU A 156 7.36 14.61 -10.50
C LEU A 156 8.43 15.58 -10.05
N SER A 157 9.14 15.26 -8.98
CA SER A 157 10.31 15.99 -8.51
C SER A 157 11.49 15.02 -8.35
N VAL A 158 12.46 15.16 -9.19
CA VAL A 158 13.67 14.35 -9.23
C VAL A 158 14.79 15.09 -8.51
N PRO A 159 15.65 14.40 -7.75
CA PRO A 159 16.83 15.01 -7.15
C PRO A 159 17.67 15.78 -8.15
N SER A 160 18.14 16.96 -7.78
CA SER A 160 18.97 17.79 -8.67
C SER A 160 20.35 17.18 -8.96
N ASN A 161 20.79 16.27 -8.11
CA ASN A 161 22.03 15.51 -8.23
C ASN A 161 21.76 14.04 -8.59
N TYR A 162 20.71 13.77 -9.36
CA TYR A 162 20.33 12.41 -9.69
C TYR A 162 21.48 11.64 -10.35
N ASP A 163 21.77 10.48 -9.77
CA ASP A 163 22.69 9.50 -10.33
C ASP A 163 21.86 8.33 -10.89
N GLN A 164 21.98 8.09 -12.17
CA GLN A 164 21.22 7.02 -12.84
C GLN A 164 21.55 5.61 -12.35
N ASN A 165 22.62 5.44 -11.61
CA ASN A 165 23.03 4.15 -11.07
C ASN A 165 22.73 4.02 -9.57
N HIS A 166 22.22 5.05 -8.93
CA HIS A 166 21.84 5.03 -7.54
C HIS A 166 20.33 4.74 -7.38
N PRO A 167 19.94 3.63 -6.77
CA PRO A 167 18.51 3.33 -6.56
C PRO A 167 17.88 4.26 -5.52
N TYR A 168 17.05 5.16 -5.98
CA TYR A 168 16.39 6.16 -5.13
C TYR A 168 15.15 5.64 -4.43
N VAL A 169 14.90 6.17 -3.26
CA VAL A 169 13.61 6.07 -2.56
C VAL A 169 12.55 6.78 -3.39
N LEU A 170 11.35 6.21 -3.49
CA LEU A 170 10.21 6.81 -4.16
C LEU A 170 9.12 7.13 -3.14
N ILE A 171 8.71 8.40 -3.05
CA ILE A 171 7.70 8.84 -2.09
C ILE A 171 6.55 9.54 -2.79
N PHE A 172 5.33 9.11 -2.51
CA PHE A 172 4.10 9.74 -2.96
C PHE A 172 3.50 10.62 -1.88
N GLY A 173 3.17 11.87 -2.24
CA GLY A 173 2.41 12.79 -1.41
C GLY A 173 1.02 13.00 -1.97
N TRP A 174 -0.02 12.61 -1.21
CA TRP A 174 -1.42 12.68 -1.65
C TRP A 174 -2.10 13.92 -1.07
N HIS A 175 -2.77 14.71 -1.90
CA HIS A 175 -3.42 15.95 -1.48
C HIS A 175 -4.76 15.71 -0.76
N PRO A 176 -5.22 16.66 0.08
CA PRO A 176 -6.54 16.59 0.72
C PRO A 176 -7.68 16.84 -0.28
N LEU A 177 -8.91 16.65 0.15
CA LEU A 177 -10.09 16.99 -0.66
C LEU A 177 -10.06 18.46 -1.05
N GLY A 178 -10.28 18.76 -2.32
CA GLY A 178 -10.22 20.09 -2.86
C GLY A 178 -8.80 20.66 -3.00
N GLY A 179 -7.80 19.88 -2.64
CA GLY A 179 -6.41 20.22 -2.89
C GLY A 179 -5.97 19.87 -4.31
N SER A 180 -4.66 19.89 -4.54
CA SER A 180 -4.08 19.58 -5.84
C SER A 180 -2.66 19.03 -5.72
N ALA A 181 -2.19 18.43 -6.80
CA ALA A 181 -0.79 18.00 -6.90
C ALA A 181 0.17 19.17 -6.69
N MET A 182 -0.16 20.35 -7.19
CA MET A 182 0.66 21.55 -7.04
C MET A 182 0.76 21.99 -5.58
N GLN A 183 -0.33 21.90 -4.84
CA GLN A 183 -0.33 22.26 -3.43
C GLN A 183 0.62 21.35 -2.62
N VAL A 184 0.64 20.08 -2.90
CA VAL A 184 1.52 19.14 -2.21
C VAL A 184 2.96 19.25 -2.69
N ALA A 185 3.18 19.38 -4.00
CA ALA A 185 4.51 19.59 -4.53
C ALA A 185 5.14 20.85 -3.95
N GLY A 186 4.34 21.87 -3.70
CA GLY A 186 4.73 23.10 -3.03
C GLY A 186 5.91 23.79 -3.67
N THR A 187 6.44 24.75 -2.95
CA THR A 187 7.66 25.46 -3.35
C THR A 187 8.73 25.30 -2.27
N GLY A 188 9.97 25.29 -2.69
CA GLY A 188 11.08 25.19 -1.75
C GLY A 188 11.05 23.91 -0.91
N ASN A 189 11.60 24.00 0.28
CA ASN A 189 11.81 22.84 1.15
C ASN A 189 10.55 22.33 1.86
N SER A 190 9.47 23.11 1.87
CA SER A 190 8.22 22.73 2.54
C SER A 190 7.38 21.77 1.71
N GLY A 191 7.67 21.60 0.44
CA GLY A 191 6.91 20.70 -0.44
C GLY A 191 6.89 19.26 0.07
N TYR A 192 5.86 18.53 -0.35
CA TYR A 192 5.65 17.15 0.01
C TYR A 192 5.62 16.93 1.53
N TYR A 193 4.90 17.81 2.24
CA TYR A 193 4.81 17.77 3.71
C TYR A 193 6.18 17.94 4.40
N GLY A 194 7.09 18.71 3.80
CA GLY A 194 8.45 18.94 4.29
C GLY A 194 9.47 17.91 3.81
N LEU A 195 9.05 16.85 3.15
CA LEU A 195 9.97 15.81 2.67
C LEU A 195 10.94 16.31 1.61
N LYS A 196 10.57 17.36 0.84
CA LYS A 196 11.46 17.89 -0.19
C LYS A 196 12.75 18.45 0.41
N GLY A 197 12.65 19.09 1.56
CA GLY A 197 13.82 19.59 2.27
C GLY A 197 14.54 18.52 3.07
N THR A 198 13.79 17.71 3.78
CA THR A 198 14.37 16.77 4.75
C THR A 198 14.99 15.52 4.09
N SER A 199 14.52 15.13 2.92
CA SER A 199 15.12 14.02 2.17
C SER A 199 16.48 14.38 1.55
N ASN A 200 16.81 15.64 1.50
CA ASN A 200 18.11 16.12 1.01
C ASN A 200 18.56 15.47 -0.31
N ASN A 201 17.71 15.50 -1.30
CA ASN A 201 17.93 14.88 -2.60
C ASN A 201 18.13 13.35 -2.58
N MET A 202 17.71 12.66 -1.54
CA MET A 202 17.79 11.21 -1.45
C MET A 202 16.51 10.51 -1.91
N ALA A 203 15.52 11.24 -2.32
CA ALA A 203 14.23 10.68 -2.74
C ALA A 203 13.71 11.31 -4.02
N ILE A 204 13.06 10.51 -4.85
CA ILE A 204 12.19 10.94 -5.94
C ILE A 204 10.82 11.17 -5.32
N LEU A 205 10.24 12.34 -5.55
CA LEU A 205 8.97 12.72 -4.95
C LEU A 205 7.89 12.86 -6.02
N VAL A 206 6.70 12.36 -5.74
CA VAL A 206 5.57 12.37 -6.67
C VAL A 206 4.34 12.93 -5.97
N SER A 207 3.67 13.87 -6.60
CA SER A 207 2.37 14.35 -6.15
C SER A 207 1.35 14.06 -7.23
N PRO A 208 0.49 13.06 -7.07
CA PRO A 208 -0.57 12.76 -8.03
C PRO A 208 -1.72 13.77 -7.93
N GLU A 209 -2.46 13.92 -9.00
CA GLU A 209 -3.68 14.74 -9.05
C GLU A 209 -4.91 13.84 -8.93
N GLY A 210 -5.81 14.19 -8.02
CA GLY A 210 -7.07 13.50 -7.83
C GLY A 210 -8.09 13.74 -8.94
N LEU A 211 -9.21 13.07 -8.84
CA LEU A 211 -10.35 13.29 -9.74
C LEU A 211 -11.46 14.06 -9.02
N PRO A 212 -12.38 14.69 -9.77
CA PRO A 212 -13.58 15.26 -9.18
C PRO A 212 -14.33 14.24 -8.34
N PHE A 213 -14.64 14.61 -7.11
CA PHE A 213 -15.23 13.69 -6.15
C PHE A 213 -16.74 13.93 -6.04
N ASN A 214 -17.52 12.85 -6.05
CA ASN A 214 -18.98 12.84 -5.92
C ASN A 214 -19.70 13.78 -6.89
N GLY A 215 -19.21 13.90 -8.12
CA GLY A 215 -19.82 14.74 -9.14
C GLY A 215 -19.62 16.23 -8.92
N GLY A 216 -18.85 16.63 -7.91
CA GLY A 216 -18.48 18.02 -7.68
C GLY A 216 -17.23 18.43 -8.44
N THR A 217 -16.70 19.60 -8.10
CA THR A 217 -15.46 20.12 -8.72
C THR A 217 -14.25 19.92 -7.82
N SER A 218 -14.44 19.55 -6.57
CA SER A 218 -13.34 19.28 -5.63
C SER A 218 -12.63 17.98 -5.96
N LEU A 219 -11.33 18.06 -6.16
CA LEU A 219 -10.50 16.90 -6.46
C LEU A 219 -10.29 16.05 -5.21
N GLY A 220 -10.21 14.74 -5.39
CA GLY A 220 -10.01 13.82 -4.27
C GLY A 220 -9.75 12.38 -4.69
N TRP A 221 -9.80 11.47 -3.74
CA TRP A 221 -9.35 10.08 -3.87
C TRP A 221 -10.49 9.11 -3.53
N GLY A 222 -11.56 9.18 -4.30
CA GLY A 222 -12.70 8.28 -4.07
C GLY A 222 -12.39 6.82 -4.33
N ASN A 223 -11.40 6.56 -5.12
CA ASN A 223 -10.95 5.22 -5.54
C ASN A 223 -12.11 4.33 -6.02
N THR A 224 -13.08 4.92 -6.68
CA THR A 224 -14.24 4.21 -7.20
C THR A 224 -13.79 3.13 -8.18
N ASN A 225 -14.20 1.90 -7.93
CA ASN A 225 -13.78 0.75 -8.70
C ASN A 225 -12.25 0.58 -8.80
N GLY A 226 -11.50 1.09 -7.84
CA GLY A 226 -10.06 0.97 -7.80
C GLY A 226 -9.30 1.90 -8.73
N GLN A 227 -9.94 2.93 -9.27
CA GLN A 227 -9.34 3.83 -10.26
C GLN A 227 -8.08 4.55 -9.79
N ASP A 228 -7.99 4.89 -8.51
CA ASP A 228 -6.81 5.59 -7.99
C ASP A 228 -5.68 4.62 -7.69
N ILE A 229 -5.99 3.40 -7.31
CA ILE A 229 -5.02 2.30 -7.22
C ILE A 229 -4.51 1.93 -8.60
N ALA A 230 -5.36 1.92 -9.63
CA ALA A 230 -4.93 1.68 -11.01
C ALA A 230 -3.98 2.78 -11.47
N PHE A 231 -4.26 4.03 -11.13
CA PHE A 231 -3.39 5.17 -11.42
C PHE A 231 -2.02 5.02 -10.72
N LEU A 232 -2.01 4.64 -9.46
CA LEU A 232 -0.75 4.35 -8.76
C LEU A 232 0.05 3.26 -9.47
N ASN A 233 -0.59 2.17 -9.87
CA ASN A 233 0.08 1.08 -10.55
C ASN A 233 0.67 1.50 -11.90
N ALA A 234 -0.04 2.35 -12.64
CA ALA A 234 0.45 2.89 -13.89
C ALA A 234 1.69 3.76 -13.68
N MET A 235 1.66 4.63 -12.67
CA MET A 235 2.83 5.44 -12.29
C MET A 235 4.01 4.56 -11.84
N LEU A 236 3.76 3.57 -11.00
CA LEU A 236 4.81 2.66 -10.53
C LEU A 236 5.47 1.91 -11.70
N THR A 237 4.67 1.44 -12.65
CA THR A 237 5.18 0.76 -13.85
C THR A 237 6.08 1.70 -14.64
N LYS A 238 5.59 2.92 -14.88
CA LYS A 238 6.34 3.92 -15.63
C LYS A 238 7.64 4.30 -14.92
N PHE A 239 7.57 4.63 -13.65
CA PHE A 239 8.76 5.09 -12.92
C PHE A 239 9.82 4.01 -12.78
N LYS A 240 9.40 2.76 -12.56
CA LYS A 240 10.35 1.65 -12.49
C LYS A 240 11.03 1.38 -13.83
N SER A 241 10.42 1.75 -14.94
CA SER A 241 11.03 1.59 -16.24
C SER A 241 11.92 2.77 -16.62
N ASP A 242 11.65 3.95 -16.09
CA ASP A 242 12.26 5.20 -16.55
C ASP A 242 13.34 5.73 -15.62
N MET A 243 13.34 5.36 -14.37
CA MET A 243 14.25 5.88 -13.34
C MET A 243 14.82 4.77 -12.47
N CYS A 244 16.01 5.03 -11.90
CA CYS A 244 16.62 4.12 -10.95
C CYS A 244 15.96 4.24 -9.59
N ILE A 245 15.07 3.34 -9.29
CA ILE A 245 14.28 3.31 -8.06
C ILE A 245 14.60 2.04 -7.28
N ASP A 246 14.71 2.17 -5.97
CA ASP A 246 14.71 1.03 -5.09
C ASP A 246 13.26 0.52 -4.92
N GLN A 247 12.96 -0.60 -5.53
CA GLN A 247 11.61 -1.17 -5.53
C GLN A 247 11.15 -1.63 -4.14
N GLY A 248 12.08 -1.82 -3.22
CA GLY A 248 11.79 -2.14 -1.82
C GLY A 248 11.51 -0.90 -0.97
N ARG A 249 11.70 0.30 -1.50
CA ARG A 249 11.63 1.54 -0.75
C ARG A 249 10.64 2.54 -1.38
N ILE A 250 9.39 2.14 -1.48
CA ILE A 250 8.29 2.94 -1.99
C ILE A 250 7.38 3.31 -0.83
N PHE A 251 7.14 4.61 -0.63
CA PHE A 251 6.47 5.15 0.54
C PHE A 251 5.33 6.10 0.16
N HIS A 252 4.35 6.24 1.07
CA HIS A 252 3.21 7.10 0.85
C HIS A 252 2.85 7.91 2.08
N THR A 253 2.50 9.17 1.88
CA THR A 253 1.98 10.06 2.91
C THR A 253 0.94 10.99 2.33
N GLY A 254 0.12 11.59 3.16
CA GLY A 254 -0.89 12.54 2.74
C GLY A 254 -1.76 12.98 3.90
N PHE A 255 -2.47 14.06 3.70
CA PHE A 255 -3.35 14.66 4.70
C PHE A 255 -4.82 14.49 4.32
N SER A 256 -5.69 14.27 5.31
CA SER A 256 -7.15 14.22 5.12
C SER A 256 -7.53 13.12 4.09
N PHE A 257 -8.15 13.49 2.99
CA PHE A 257 -8.43 12.54 1.92
C PHE A 257 -7.15 11.91 1.35
N GLY A 258 -6.03 12.64 1.33
CA GLY A 258 -4.73 12.07 0.99
C GLY A 258 -4.22 11.09 2.04
N GLY A 259 -4.57 11.29 3.31
CA GLY A 259 -4.31 10.33 4.38
C GLY A 259 -5.16 9.07 4.20
N MET A 260 -6.41 9.21 3.77
CA MET A 260 -7.27 8.07 3.43
C MET A 260 -6.71 7.29 2.24
N MET A 261 -6.18 7.98 1.23
CA MET A 261 -5.52 7.33 0.10
C MET A 261 -4.24 6.61 0.53
N SER A 262 -3.45 7.19 1.43
CA SER A 262 -2.28 6.52 2.00
C SER A 262 -2.67 5.23 2.73
N ASN A 263 -3.78 5.24 3.48
CA ASN A 263 -4.32 4.04 4.10
C ASN A 263 -4.75 3.01 3.05
N ALA A 264 -5.43 3.45 1.99
CA ALA A 264 -5.89 2.56 0.92
C ALA A 264 -4.71 1.87 0.21
N VAL A 265 -3.66 2.63 -0.09
CA VAL A 265 -2.43 2.10 -0.69
C VAL A 265 -1.76 1.09 0.22
N GLY A 266 -1.64 1.41 1.52
CA GLY A 266 -1.11 0.48 2.50
C GLY A 266 -1.96 -0.77 2.60
N CYS A 267 -3.28 -0.65 2.55
CA CYS A 267 -4.18 -1.78 2.57
C CYS A 267 -4.06 -2.65 1.31
N ALA A 268 -3.73 -2.05 0.19
CA ALA A 268 -3.47 -2.77 -1.05
C ALA A 268 -2.07 -3.41 -1.08
N GLY A 269 -1.22 -3.14 -0.10
CA GLY A 269 0.14 -3.68 -0.05
C GLY A 269 1.07 -3.09 -1.10
N LEU A 270 0.81 -1.88 -1.55
CA LEU A 270 1.55 -1.24 -2.63
C LEU A 270 2.66 -0.30 -2.16
N GLY A 271 3.04 -0.37 -0.92
CA GLY A 271 4.14 0.41 -0.35
C GLY A 271 4.83 -0.34 0.78
N ARG A 272 6.08 -0.02 1.01
CA ARG A 272 6.87 -0.55 2.12
C ARG A 272 6.44 0.07 3.45
N ALA A 273 6.06 1.34 3.40
CA ALA A 273 5.55 2.07 4.56
C ALA A 273 4.57 3.16 4.14
N VAL A 274 3.64 3.47 5.03
CA VAL A 274 2.69 4.56 4.85
C VAL A 274 2.64 5.45 6.09
N ALA A 275 2.45 6.75 5.88
CA ALA A 275 2.39 7.73 6.95
C ALA A 275 1.19 8.68 6.76
N PRO A 276 -0.03 8.25 7.00
CA PRO A 276 -1.23 9.06 6.85
C PRO A 276 -1.38 10.10 7.96
N MET A 277 -1.89 11.26 7.62
CA MET A 277 -2.24 12.35 8.53
C MET A 277 -3.74 12.61 8.49
N ALA A 278 -4.42 12.56 9.61
CA ALA A 278 -5.86 12.82 9.75
C ALA A 278 -6.72 12.05 8.72
N GLY A 279 -6.38 10.80 8.46
CA GLY A 279 -7.10 9.94 7.53
C GLY A 279 -7.81 8.80 8.24
N ASN A 280 -8.89 8.30 7.65
CA ASN A 280 -9.56 7.08 8.07
C ASN A 280 -9.44 5.99 7.01
N SER A 281 -10.13 4.86 7.18
CA SER A 281 -10.07 3.73 6.26
C SER A 281 -11.30 3.60 5.36
N GLN A 282 -12.21 4.55 5.37
CA GLN A 282 -13.52 4.36 4.75
C GLN A 282 -13.64 4.84 3.32
N VAL A 283 -13.23 6.06 3.04
CA VAL A 283 -13.58 6.71 1.77
C VAL A 283 -12.80 6.16 0.58
N SER A 284 -11.50 6.00 0.72
CA SER A 284 -10.67 5.46 -0.38
C SER A 284 -10.60 3.93 -0.39
N GLY A 285 -11.30 3.30 0.52
CA GLY A 285 -11.36 1.85 0.63
C GLY A 285 -10.09 1.24 1.23
N CYS A 286 -10.14 0.88 2.47
CA CYS A 286 -9.09 0.13 3.12
C CYS A 286 -9.69 -1.19 3.59
N THR A 287 -9.65 -2.18 2.74
CA THR A 287 -10.24 -3.48 3.03
C THR A 287 -9.16 -4.53 3.15
N ASN A 288 -9.41 -5.46 3.89
CA ASN A 288 -8.87 -6.83 4.03
C ASN A 288 -7.51 -7.24 3.49
N GLY A 289 -6.60 -6.36 3.16
CA GLY A 289 -5.28 -6.81 2.77
C GLY A 289 -4.56 -7.53 3.92
N THR A 290 -3.69 -8.45 3.59
CA THR A 290 -2.93 -9.23 4.57
C THR A 290 -1.44 -8.91 4.56
N THR A 291 -0.96 -8.20 3.56
CA THR A 291 0.46 -7.85 3.45
C THR A 291 0.85 -6.85 4.54
N PRO A 292 1.84 -7.15 5.36
CA PRO A 292 2.32 -6.19 6.35
C PRO A 292 2.91 -4.95 5.69
N VAL A 293 2.65 -3.79 6.29
CA VAL A 293 3.15 -2.50 5.83
C VAL A 293 3.50 -1.66 7.06
N ALA A 294 4.68 -1.10 7.10
CA ALA A 294 5.06 -0.25 8.22
C ALA A 294 4.18 1.01 8.25
N TYR A 295 3.78 1.43 9.42
CA TYR A 295 2.76 2.45 9.59
C TYR A 295 3.15 3.50 10.62
N MET A 296 2.98 4.77 10.27
CA MET A 296 3.11 5.88 11.22
C MET A 296 1.97 6.88 11.00
N GLY A 297 0.97 6.90 11.86
CA GLY A 297 -0.19 7.77 11.71
C GLY A 297 -0.17 8.98 12.63
N PHE A 298 -0.74 10.09 12.17
CA PHE A 298 -0.88 11.34 12.92
C PHE A 298 -2.33 11.81 12.90
N HIS A 299 -2.87 12.22 14.05
CA HIS A 299 -4.25 12.68 14.10
C HIS A 299 -4.48 13.72 15.21
N GLY A 300 -5.20 14.78 14.89
CA GLY A 300 -5.64 15.75 15.87
C GLY A 300 -6.75 15.19 16.76
N VAL A 301 -6.66 15.36 18.07
CA VAL A 301 -7.65 14.78 19.00
C VAL A 301 -9.00 15.49 18.91
N ASN A 302 -9.03 16.72 18.42
CA ASN A 302 -10.23 17.54 18.28
C ASN A 302 -10.70 17.61 16.82
N ASP A 303 -10.24 16.71 15.97
CA ASP A 303 -10.57 16.73 14.54
C ASP A 303 -12.08 16.66 14.32
N SER A 304 -12.66 17.77 13.87
CA SER A 304 -14.08 17.95 13.66
C SER A 304 -14.56 17.53 12.27
N VAL A 305 -13.64 17.19 11.38
CA VAL A 305 -13.94 16.80 9.98
C VAL A 305 -13.77 15.29 9.79
N VAL A 306 -12.66 14.75 10.24
CA VAL A 306 -12.38 13.32 10.21
C VAL A 306 -12.13 12.88 11.64
N ALA A 307 -13.18 12.45 12.30
CA ALA A 307 -13.09 12.07 13.70
C ALA A 307 -11.91 11.12 13.97
N ILE A 308 -11.15 11.38 15.01
CA ILE A 308 -9.98 10.59 15.39
C ILE A 308 -10.29 9.10 15.57
N SER A 309 -11.54 8.77 15.94
CA SER A 309 -11.98 7.38 16.04
C SER A 309 -11.82 6.63 14.70
N GLY A 310 -12.05 7.31 13.59
CA GLY A 310 -11.83 6.74 12.27
C GLY A 310 -10.34 6.51 11.97
N GLY A 311 -9.49 7.42 12.42
CA GLY A 311 -8.03 7.27 12.30
C GLY A 311 -7.52 6.11 13.16
N ARG A 312 -8.04 5.99 14.38
CA ARG A 312 -7.70 4.85 15.26
C ARG A 312 -8.13 3.53 14.66
N THR A 313 -9.32 3.47 14.03
CA THR A 313 -9.78 2.29 13.33
C THR A 313 -8.86 1.93 12.17
N ALA A 314 -8.39 2.92 11.42
CA ALA A 314 -7.44 2.69 10.34
C ALA A 314 -6.11 2.15 10.87
N ARG A 315 -5.58 2.72 11.94
CA ARG A 315 -4.37 2.23 12.60
C ARG A 315 -4.51 0.78 13.04
N ASP A 316 -5.66 0.42 13.61
CA ASP A 316 -5.89 -0.93 14.13
C ASP A 316 -5.86 -2.01 13.05
N VAL A 317 -6.19 -1.65 11.81
CA VAL A 317 -6.00 -2.53 10.66
C VAL A 317 -4.52 -2.91 10.53
N PHE A 318 -3.62 -1.95 10.65
CA PHE A 318 -2.19 -2.20 10.54
C PHE A 318 -1.61 -2.86 11.79
N VAL A 319 -2.09 -2.52 12.98
CA VAL A 319 -1.73 -3.21 14.22
C VAL A 319 -2.00 -4.71 14.08
N LYS A 320 -3.19 -5.06 13.63
CA LYS A 320 -3.57 -6.45 13.43
C LYS A 320 -2.75 -7.11 12.32
N ARG A 321 -2.62 -6.42 11.21
CA ARG A 321 -1.95 -6.96 10.01
C ARG A 321 -0.48 -7.21 10.24
N ASN A 322 0.17 -6.34 10.98
CA ASN A 322 1.59 -6.45 11.29
C ASN A 322 1.87 -7.35 12.51
N GLY A 323 0.84 -7.99 13.06
CA GLY A 323 0.99 -8.91 14.17
C GLY A 323 1.38 -8.24 15.49
N CYS A 324 1.13 -6.95 15.62
CA CYS A 324 1.46 -6.23 16.84
C CYS A 324 0.52 -6.61 17.99
N THR A 325 1.00 -6.49 19.19
CA THR A 325 0.17 -6.61 20.41
C THR A 325 -0.52 -5.27 20.70
N SER A 326 -1.43 -5.25 21.64
CA SER A 326 -2.07 -4.01 22.11
C SER A 326 -1.17 -3.20 23.05
N THR A 327 -0.03 -3.74 23.44
CA THR A 327 0.93 -3.04 24.29
C THR A 327 1.63 -1.95 23.50
N THR A 328 1.74 -0.79 24.11
CA THR A 328 2.44 0.35 23.50
C THR A 328 3.51 0.89 24.43
N MET A 329 4.50 1.53 23.86
CA MET A 329 5.53 2.29 24.59
C MET A 329 5.66 3.68 23.96
N PRO A 330 6.09 4.69 24.72
CA PRO A 330 6.38 5.99 24.13
C PRO A 330 7.36 5.83 22.96
N SER A 331 7.09 6.51 21.86
CA SER A 331 7.98 6.52 20.71
C SER A 331 9.22 7.36 21.03
N SER A 332 10.40 6.90 20.62
CA SER A 332 11.64 7.63 20.81
C SER A 332 12.53 7.48 19.56
N PRO A 333 12.95 8.60 18.96
CA PRO A 333 12.54 9.96 19.31
C PRO A 333 11.05 10.20 19.05
N SER A 334 10.44 11.10 19.80
CA SER A 334 9.03 11.45 19.64
C SER A 334 8.89 12.66 18.73
N TRP A 335 7.95 12.60 17.78
CA TRP A 335 7.57 13.77 17.01
C TRP A 335 7.05 14.91 17.89
N CYS A 336 6.46 14.57 19.01
CA CYS A 336 5.92 15.55 19.95
C CYS A 336 6.97 16.49 20.54
N ASP A 337 8.22 16.05 20.62
CA ASP A 337 9.29 16.81 21.29
C ASP A 337 9.63 18.13 20.59
N GLY A 338 9.28 18.26 19.32
CA GLY A 338 9.53 19.47 18.53
C GLY A 338 8.32 20.35 18.32
N LEU A 339 7.20 20.08 18.97
CA LEU A 339 5.98 20.83 18.74
C LEU A 339 5.84 22.04 19.68
N ALA A 340 5.18 23.08 19.15
CA ALA A 340 4.81 24.24 19.96
C ALA A 340 3.74 23.86 20.99
N SER A 341 3.69 24.62 22.08
CA SER A 341 2.83 24.34 23.24
C SER A 341 1.33 24.28 22.92
N ASN A 342 0.88 24.95 21.87
CA ASN A 342 -0.52 24.92 21.46
C ASN A 342 -0.96 23.56 20.91
N TYR A 343 -0.02 22.67 20.58
CA TYR A 343 -0.29 21.31 20.14
C TYR A 343 -0.27 20.29 21.29
N MET A 344 -0.06 20.75 22.52
CA MET A 344 -0.07 19.90 23.70
C MET A 344 -1.49 19.76 24.29
N PRO A 345 -1.85 18.59 24.82
CA PRO A 345 -1.00 17.41 24.93
C PRO A 345 -0.76 16.71 23.60
N CYS A 346 0.43 16.16 23.46
CA CYS A 346 0.82 15.35 22.31
C CYS A 346 1.38 14.02 22.81
N THR A 347 1.03 12.95 22.17
CA THR A 347 1.48 11.59 22.51
C THR A 347 1.80 10.81 21.27
N CYS A 348 3.00 10.26 21.20
CA CYS A 348 3.37 9.29 20.18
C CYS A 348 3.71 7.96 20.85
N VAL A 349 3.12 6.88 20.36
CA VAL A 349 3.36 5.53 20.88
C VAL A 349 3.74 4.57 19.77
N SER A 350 4.59 3.61 20.08
CA SER A 350 4.95 2.50 19.20
C SER A 350 4.35 1.21 19.75
N TYR A 351 3.65 0.48 18.90
CA TYR A 351 3.07 -0.81 19.23
C TYR A 351 4.16 -1.88 19.32
N GLN A 352 4.01 -2.79 20.26
CA GLN A 352 5.00 -3.83 20.54
C GLN A 352 4.64 -5.15 19.88
N GLY A 353 5.64 -6.01 19.72
CA GLY A 353 5.43 -7.36 19.18
C GLY A 353 5.11 -7.42 17.71
N CYS A 354 5.23 -6.32 16.99
CA CYS A 354 5.03 -6.32 15.56
C CYS A 354 6.04 -7.21 14.84
N MET A 355 5.66 -7.72 13.67
CA MET A 355 6.59 -8.43 12.81
C MET A 355 7.83 -7.58 12.54
N PRO A 356 9.03 -8.17 12.55
CA PRO A 356 10.28 -7.45 12.29
C PRO A 356 10.22 -6.66 10.98
N GLY A 357 10.54 -5.39 11.06
CA GLY A 357 10.52 -4.50 9.91
C GLY A 357 9.17 -3.85 9.62
N TYR A 358 8.12 -4.16 10.36
CA TYR A 358 6.79 -3.59 10.14
C TYR A 358 6.23 -2.90 11.39
N PRO A 359 6.92 -1.88 11.92
CA PRO A 359 6.44 -1.16 13.10
C PRO A 359 5.13 -0.44 12.85
N VAL A 360 4.39 -0.22 13.92
CA VAL A 360 3.22 0.65 13.92
C VAL A 360 3.44 1.72 14.98
N THR A 361 3.43 2.97 14.55
CA THR A 361 3.53 4.16 15.41
C THR A 361 2.29 5.01 15.23
N TRP A 362 1.78 5.57 16.32
CA TRP A 362 0.61 6.42 16.30
C TRP A 362 0.82 7.66 17.15
N CYS A 363 0.58 8.83 16.55
CA CYS A 363 0.73 10.12 17.20
C CYS A 363 -0.61 10.87 17.25
N GLU A 364 -0.99 11.31 18.44
CA GLU A 364 -2.17 12.14 18.69
C GLU A 364 -1.72 13.47 19.27
N TYR A 365 -2.34 14.56 18.85
CA TYR A 365 -1.96 15.90 19.29
C TYR A 365 -3.16 16.83 19.38
N ASN A 366 -3.04 17.87 20.20
CA ASN A 366 -4.11 18.84 20.40
C ASN A 366 -4.27 19.72 19.17
N ALA A 367 -5.14 19.32 18.28
CA ALA A 367 -5.46 20.06 17.05
C ALA A 367 -6.82 19.63 16.51
N ASP A 368 -7.40 20.49 15.70
CA ASP A 368 -8.50 20.18 14.83
C ASP A 368 -7.98 19.56 13.53
N HIS A 369 -8.75 19.58 12.45
CA HIS A 369 -8.42 18.98 11.17
C HIS A 369 -7.29 19.69 10.45
N GLN A 370 -6.08 19.22 10.64
CA GLN A 370 -4.90 19.77 9.97
C GLN A 370 -3.81 18.73 9.75
N ALA A 371 -2.91 19.01 8.81
CA ALA A 371 -1.74 18.18 8.63
C ALA A 371 -0.82 18.31 9.84
N ALA A 372 -0.10 17.23 10.16
CA ALA A 372 0.83 17.21 11.27
C ALA A 372 1.94 18.26 11.06
N PRO A 373 2.03 19.28 11.94
CA PRO A 373 2.99 20.36 11.77
C PRO A 373 4.41 19.85 11.90
N ASN A 374 5.32 20.42 11.11
CA ASN A 374 6.74 20.10 11.16
C ASN A 374 7.05 18.59 11.00
N SER A 375 6.19 17.84 10.34
CA SER A 375 6.33 16.38 10.25
C SER A 375 7.42 15.92 9.28
N GLY A 376 7.94 16.78 8.44
CA GLY A 376 8.88 16.39 7.37
C GLY A 376 10.08 15.58 7.85
N SER A 377 10.75 16.02 8.91
CA SER A 377 11.90 15.29 9.45
C SER A 377 11.50 13.95 10.06
N THR A 378 10.38 13.90 10.74
CA THR A 378 9.86 12.66 11.33
C THR A 378 9.44 11.66 10.26
N LEU A 379 8.77 12.14 9.20
CA LEU A 379 8.42 11.32 8.05
C LEU A 379 9.67 10.74 7.39
N TRP A 380 10.69 11.58 7.19
CA TRP A 380 11.94 11.12 6.60
C TRP A 380 12.66 10.11 7.49
N THR A 381 12.74 10.39 8.80
CA THR A 381 13.33 9.47 9.76
C THR A 381 12.60 8.13 9.77
N PHE A 382 11.27 8.15 9.67
CA PHE A 382 10.49 6.92 9.60
C PHE A 382 10.74 6.15 8.29
N PHE A 383 10.71 6.81 7.14
CA PHE A 383 10.89 6.16 5.86
C PHE A 383 12.34 5.67 5.64
N SER A 384 13.32 6.37 6.17
CA SER A 384 14.72 6.01 5.99
C SER A 384 15.17 4.78 6.78
N GLN A 385 14.32 4.24 7.64
CA GLN A 385 14.61 3.01 8.39
C GLN A 385 14.56 1.76 7.51
N PHE A 386 13.99 1.89 6.35
CA PHE A 386 13.73 0.75 5.48
C PHE A 386 14.66 0.77 4.23
#